data_71ca31d5361776cd308c3cb66e7e19bc
#
_entry.id   71ca31d5361776cd308c3cb66e7e19bc
#
_cell.length_a   1.000
_cell.length_b   1.000
_cell.length_c   1.000
_cell.angle_alpha   90.00
_cell.angle_beta   90.00
_cell.angle_gamma   90.00
#
_symmetry.space_group_name_H-M   'P 1'
#
loop_
_entity.id
_entity.type
_entity.pdbx_description
1 polymer ?
#
loop_
_entity_poly.entity_id
_entity_poly.type
_entity_poly.pdbx_seq_one_letter_code
_entity_poly.pdbx_strand_id
1 'polypeptide(L)'
;MNEDVDRPHYPKIVLAVILFFVLFSMTPTFYEWNARSRIKPERFFELVHNFPTDYNLYLSRIREGREGAWLATEKYTSEPHAPSLLQVMYVLIGRLADYSHIQTPYVWFAYHVARVFFSALLMWVIWLVARWAFADKGFYWQFIAFLLVVTQSTWPKFELVQAVPRLGGWMPWYTMADSMQRTTFMPHVMFAQTLLVFVLWVLSGGFLTRGPAKQDLASPGNYVFLGIVGLVLGIIFPPGLLFVYGVIGIVTVAEAISLWWKGGWTNTRLSQWFVRDVFGRVVFGCVSGPSLIYFYLLLSQYPWKRLAEFDVLHPTAFSFVEYFMAMGPVLPLGLLGIIVLAIPDVRKKILTVPSKLIFFIYWVIAWLGFLFIFDKIPQQSPTRFTQMAPHVPLGILTAYLFYIATQYISTHFLGQKKLSLNHESGMKNHGLSGKRKAFFIIHNSLFILPFVIVLFGMGSMASSYMWLQDFVDHKLRATIPLVPHGAEVMYPLYDIVDALVWLQVYAPRTAIVLSGSATGNYIPVHSGNTAFVGHANTVQSEIKIAAMENFYHKRLSLEEEMGWIKEQHIAYILYGPEEAEMAQVADLRTFYPDLVEVYKNATVRVYKAP
;
A
#
# COMPACT_ATOMS: atom_id res chain seq x y z
N MET A 1 48.51 15.90 7.56
CA MET A 1 48.29 14.48 7.23
C MET A 1 46.86 14.39 6.74
N ASN A 2 46.73 14.24 5.41
CA ASN A 2 45.47 14.34 4.68
C ASN A 2 44.55 13.17 5.04
N GLU A 3 43.43 13.46 5.72
CA GLU A 3 42.30 12.54 5.85
C GLU A 3 41.27 12.72 4.70
N ASP A 4 41.75 12.70 3.47
CA ASP A 4 40.92 12.40 2.29
C ASP A 4 40.91 10.88 2.04
N VAL A 5 40.59 10.13 3.11
CA VAL A 5 40.34 8.69 2.95
C VAL A 5 38.94 8.54 2.40
N ASP A 6 38.85 8.29 1.09
CA ASP A 6 37.78 7.62 0.36
C ASP A 6 36.41 7.68 1.03
N ARG A 7 35.61 8.70 0.74
CA ARG A 7 34.16 8.62 0.97
C ARG A 7 33.63 7.50 0.07
N PRO A 8 33.28 6.35 0.64
CA PRO A 8 32.91 5.21 -0.17
C PRO A 8 31.72 5.54 -1.07
N HIS A 9 31.76 5.08 -2.31
CA HIS A 9 30.74 5.25 -3.35
C HIS A 9 29.39 4.54 -3.01
N TYR A 10 29.17 4.13 -1.76
CA TYR A 10 28.00 3.41 -1.27
C TYR A 10 26.64 4.08 -1.58
N PRO A 11 26.50 5.42 -1.48
CA PRO A 11 25.23 6.06 -1.85
C PRO A 11 24.83 5.86 -3.31
N LYS A 12 25.81 5.78 -4.22
CA LYS A 12 25.55 5.56 -5.65
C LYS A 12 25.03 4.16 -5.93
N ILE A 13 25.57 3.13 -5.24
CA ILE A 13 25.09 1.74 -5.37
C ILE A 13 23.65 1.64 -4.88
N VAL A 14 23.34 2.22 -3.74
CA VAL A 14 21.97 2.22 -3.21
C VAL A 14 21.00 2.93 -4.15
N LEU A 15 21.40 4.09 -4.66
CA LEU A 15 20.58 4.83 -5.61
C LEU A 15 20.33 4.01 -6.91
N ALA A 16 21.37 3.33 -7.41
CA ALA A 16 21.26 2.45 -8.57
C ALA A 16 20.28 1.28 -8.30
N VAL A 17 20.32 0.69 -7.10
CA VAL A 17 19.39 -0.38 -6.70
C VAL A 17 17.96 0.14 -6.54
N ILE A 18 17.77 1.31 -5.94
CA ILE A 18 16.43 1.94 -5.87
C ILE A 18 15.91 2.19 -7.28
N LEU A 19 16.74 2.77 -8.16
CA LEU A 19 16.37 3.00 -9.55
C LEU A 19 16.01 1.70 -10.28
N PHE A 20 16.81 0.63 -10.06
CA PHE A 20 16.50 -0.69 -10.60
C PHE A 20 15.11 -1.19 -10.16
N PHE A 21 14.80 -1.17 -8.87
CA PHE A 21 13.48 -1.62 -8.38
C PHE A 21 12.33 -0.71 -8.86
N VAL A 22 12.55 0.58 -8.95
CA VAL A 22 11.56 1.52 -9.51
C VAL A 22 11.30 1.20 -10.99
N LEU A 23 12.36 1.04 -11.80
CA LEU A 23 12.22 0.68 -13.21
C LEU A 23 11.60 -0.71 -13.38
N PHE A 24 11.98 -1.67 -12.54
CA PHE A 24 11.38 -2.99 -12.55
C PHE A 24 9.88 -2.93 -12.20
N SER A 25 9.47 -2.11 -11.25
CA SER A 25 8.05 -1.89 -10.93
C SER A 25 7.26 -1.24 -12.08
N MET A 26 7.93 -0.60 -13.02
CA MET A 26 7.34 -0.01 -14.22
C MET A 26 7.18 -1.02 -15.37
N THR A 27 7.71 -2.23 -15.26
CA THR A 27 7.65 -3.22 -16.34
C THR A 27 6.23 -3.56 -16.78
N PRO A 28 5.22 -3.73 -15.90
CA PRO A 28 3.84 -3.92 -16.33
C PRO A 28 3.27 -2.70 -17.07
N THR A 29 3.63 -1.50 -16.62
CA THR A 29 3.23 -0.24 -17.27
C THR A 29 3.80 -0.13 -18.68
N PHE A 30 5.09 -0.46 -18.85
CA PHE A 30 5.73 -0.49 -20.18
C PHE A 30 5.15 -1.59 -21.06
N TYR A 31 4.84 -2.75 -20.50
CA TYR A 31 4.20 -3.82 -21.24
C TYR A 31 2.82 -3.38 -21.78
N GLU A 32 1.98 -2.80 -20.94
CA GLU A 32 0.67 -2.29 -21.32
C GLU A 32 0.80 -1.14 -22.33
N TRP A 33 1.74 -0.21 -22.15
CA TRP A 33 2.01 0.85 -23.11
C TRP A 33 2.39 0.32 -24.48
N ASN A 34 3.26 -0.69 -24.56
CA ASN A 34 3.62 -1.35 -25.82
C ASN A 34 2.45 -2.13 -26.42
N ALA A 35 1.57 -2.65 -25.59
CA ALA A 35 0.39 -3.39 -26.04
C ALA A 35 -0.66 -2.52 -26.75
N ARG A 36 -0.60 -1.19 -26.60
CA ARG A 36 -1.57 -0.27 -27.21
C ARG A 36 -1.69 -0.44 -28.74
N SER A 37 -0.63 -0.82 -29.44
CA SER A 37 -0.64 -1.07 -30.88
C SER A 37 -1.41 -2.33 -31.28
N ARG A 38 -1.74 -3.20 -30.32
CA ARG A 38 -2.50 -4.44 -30.49
C ARG A 38 -3.98 -4.29 -30.09
N ILE A 39 -4.36 -3.11 -29.61
CA ILE A 39 -5.75 -2.83 -29.21
C ILE A 39 -6.62 -2.77 -30.46
N LYS A 40 -7.82 -3.33 -30.35
CA LYS A 40 -8.82 -3.26 -31.41
C LYS A 40 -9.20 -1.82 -31.69
N PRO A 41 -9.47 -1.45 -32.96
CA PRO A 41 -9.73 -0.05 -33.36
C PRO A 41 -10.89 0.61 -32.63
N GLU A 42 -11.89 -0.18 -32.21
CA GLU A 42 -13.06 0.31 -31.49
C GLU A 42 -12.80 0.58 -29.99
N ARG A 43 -11.60 0.26 -29.48
CA ARG A 43 -11.27 0.36 -28.05
C ARG A 43 -10.39 1.55 -27.73
N PHE A 44 -10.76 2.28 -26.69
CA PHE A 44 -9.98 3.38 -26.15
C PHE A 44 -8.90 2.87 -25.20
N PHE A 45 -7.66 3.32 -25.38
CA PHE A 45 -6.53 2.94 -24.54
C PHE A 45 -6.55 3.64 -23.19
N GLU A 46 -6.44 2.86 -22.14
CA GLU A 46 -6.20 3.32 -20.76
C GLU A 46 -5.01 2.57 -20.17
N LEU A 47 -4.15 3.27 -19.43
CA LEU A 47 -3.01 2.67 -18.77
C LEU A 47 -3.42 2.21 -17.36
N VAL A 48 -4.18 1.14 -17.29
CA VAL A 48 -4.78 0.60 -16.06
C VAL A 48 -4.57 -0.92 -16.03
N HIS A 49 -3.58 -1.40 -15.29
CA HIS A 49 -3.20 -2.81 -15.25
C HIS A 49 -3.43 -3.47 -13.88
N ASN A 50 -4.15 -2.81 -12.98
CA ASN A 50 -4.42 -3.35 -11.63
C ASN A 50 -5.66 -2.67 -11.04
N PHE A 51 -6.58 -3.42 -10.41
CA PHE A 51 -7.77 -2.93 -9.70
C PHE A 51 -8.55 -1.81 -10.42
N PRO A 52 -9.12 -2.05 -11.59
CA PRO A 52 -9.63 -1.00 -12.46
C PRO A 52 -10.76 -0.18 -11.86
N THR A 53 -11.66 -0.78 -11.08
CA THR A 53 -12.74 -0.05 -10.43
C THR A 53 -12.21 0.99 -9.45
N ASP A 54 -11.24 0.61 -8.62
CA ASP A 54 -10.56 1.52 -7.69
C ASP A 54 -9.69 2.55 -8.43
N TYR A 55 -9.06 2.16 -9.55
CA TYR A 55 -8.33 3.11 -10.39
C TYR A 55 -9.23 4.24 -10.86
N ASN A 56 -10.39 3.91 -11.40
CA ASN A 56 -11.33 4.91 -11.88
C ASN A 56 -11.81 5.82 -10.74
N LEU A 57 -12.02 5.29 -9.54
CA LEU A 57 -12.29 6.13 -8.37
C LEU A 57 -11.15 7.13 -8.14
N TYR A 58 -9.89 6.70 -8.13
CA TYR A 58 -8.76 7.60 -7.90
C TYR A 58 -8.53 8.56 -9.07
N LEU A 59 -8.71 8.11 -10.31
CA LEU A 59 -8.63 8.97 -11.49
C LEU A 59 -9.73 10.06 -11.47
N SER A 60 -10.94 9.75 -10.98
CA SER A 60 -11.99 10.74 -10.80
C SER A 60 -11.59 11.85 -9.82
N ARG A 61 -10.89 11.49 -8.71
CA ARG A 61 -10.36 12.48 -7.76
C ARG A 61 -9.25 13.34 -8.36
N ILE A 62 -8.34 12.73 -9.15
CA ILE A 62 -7.31 13.49 -9.88
C ILE A 62 -7.96 14.49 -10.84
N ARG A 63 -9.02 14.06 -11.50
CA ARG A 63 -9.81 14.93 -12.37
C ARG A 63 -10.43 16.09 -11.59
N GLU A 64 -11.10 15.84 -10.46
CA GLU A 64 -11.65 16.90 -9.62
C GLU A 64 -10.58 17.95 -9.25
N GLY A 65 -9.38 17.50 -8.90
CA GLY A 65 -8.25 18.38 -8.63
C GLY A 65 -7.85 19.24 -9.83
N ARG A 66 -7.73 18.66 -11.01
CA ARG A 66 -7.46 19.39 -12.27
C ARG A 66 -8.56 20.40 -12.62
N GLU A 67 -9.80 20.11 -12.25
CA GLU A 67 -10.95 21.00 -12.46
C GLU A 67 -11.09 22.08 -11.38
N GLY A 68 -10.16 22.15 -10.43
CA GLY A 68 -10.08 23.22 -9.44
C GLY A 68 -10.49 22.87 -8.02
N ALA A 69 -10.94 21.63 -7.74
CA ALA A 69 -11.30 21.21 -6.41
C ALA A 69 -10.09 21.13 -5.46
N TRP A 70 -10.32 21.35 -4.15
CA TRP A 70 -9.35 21.14 -3.08
C TRP A 70 -9.72 19.97 -2.16
N LEU A 71 -10.96 19.53 -2.22
CA LEU A 71 -11.52 18.44 -1.43
C LEU A 71 -12.21 17.46 -2.38
N ALA A 72 -12.34 16.22 -1.96
CA ALA A 72 -12.96 15.15 -2.73
C ALA A 72 -14.48 15.12 -2.55
N THR A 73 -15.22 14.91 -3.63
CA THR A 73 -16.66 14.62 -3.63
C THR A 73 -16.91 13.18 -4.11
N GLU A 74 -17.89 12.47 -3.52
CA GLU A 74 -18.20 11.11 -3.95
C GLU A 74 -19.08 11.13 -5.22
N LYS A 75 -18.43 10.95 -6.37
CA LYS A 75 -19.07 10.99 -7.69
C LYS A 75 -19.77 9.69 -8.10
N TYR A 76 -19.70 8.66 -7.28
CA TYR A 76 -20.35 7.37 -7.54
C TYR A 76 -21.64 7.20 -6.74
N THR A 77 -22.24 8.29 -6.30
CA THR A 77 -23.50 8.28 -5.59
C THR A 77 -24.27 9.59 -5.78
N SER A 78 -25.59 9.51 -5.84
CA SER A 78 -26.47 10.67 -6.11
C SER A 78 -26.82 11.47 -4.85
N GLU A 79 -26.52 10.96 -3.65
CA GLU A 79 -26.85 11.63 -2.39
C GLU A 79 -26.10 12.93 -2.22
N PRO A 80 -26.78 14.02 -1.87
CA PRO A 80 -26.14 15.30 -1.59
C PRO A 80 -25.19 15.19 -0.38
N HIS A 81 -23.97 15.70 -0.53
CA HIS A 81 -22.97 15.68 0.54
C HIS A 81 -21.95 16.79 0.40
N ALA A 82 -21.31 17.12 1.53
CA ALA A 82 -20.18 18.05 1.54
C ALA A 82 -18.88 17.35 1.06
N PRO A 83 -17.98 18.07 0.36
CA PRO A 83 -16.65 17.58 0.05
C PRO A 83 -15.86 17.23 1.32
N SER A 84 -14.90 16.30 1.21
CA SER A 84 -14.15 15.79 2.36
C SER A 84 -12.65 15.66 2.09
N LEU A 85 -11.88 15.42 3.18
CA LEU A 85 -10.45 15.08 3.09
C LEU A 85 -10.21 13.61 2.69
N LEU A 86 -11.25 12.80 2.54
CA LEU A 86 -11.08 11.41 2.12
C LEU A 86 -10.52 11.37 0.70
N GLN A 87 -9.42 10.62 0.51
CA GLN A 87 -8.71 10.53 -0.78
C GLN A 87 -8.19 11.88 -1.32
N VAL A 88 -8.10 12.92 -0.47
CA VAL A 88 -7.62 14.27 -0.85
C VAL A 88 -6.26 14.26 -1.54
N MET A 89 -5.40 13.28 -1.26
CA MET A 89 -4.11 13.14 -1.91
C MET A 89 -4.24 13.10 -3.44
N TYR A 90 -5.24 12.40 -3.98
CA TYR A 90 -5.47 12.34 -5.42
C TYR A 90 -5.97 13.67 -6.00
N VAL A 91 -6.80 14.38 -5.25
CA VAL A 91 -7.21 15.75 -5.60
C VAL A 91 -5.98 16.67 -5.68
N LEU A 92 -5.07 16.57 -4.70
CA LEU A 92 -3.83 17.34 -4.70
C LEU A 92 -2.90 16.95 -5.85
N ILE A 93 -2.81 15.66 -6.21
CA ILE A 93 -2.07 15.22 -7.41
C ILE A 93 -2.64 15.88 -8.67
N GLY A 94 -3.96 15.95 -8.79
CA GLY A 94 -4.63 16.64 -9.90
C GLY A 94 -4.33 18.14 -9.94
N ARG A 95 -4.36 18.80 -8.78
CA ARG A 95 -3.99 20.23 -8.66
C ARG A 95 -2.54 20.50 -9.06
N LEU A 96 -1.61 19.65 -8.61
CA LEU A 96 -0.20 19.79 -8.96
C LEU A 96 0.04 19.56 -10.47
N ALA A 97 -0.69 18.63 -11.08
CA ALA A 97 -0.61 18.37 -12.50
C ALA A 97 -1.14 19.56 -13.33
N ASP A 98 -2.22 20.20 -12.89
CA ASP A 98 -2.76 21.40 -13.51
C ASP A 98 -1.79 22.58 -13.40
N TYR A 99 -1.31 22.85 -12.18
CA TYR A 99 -0.37 23.94 -11.91
C TYR A 99 0.96 23.80 -12.68
N SER A 100 1.42 22.57 -12.90
CA SER A 100 2.65 22.30 -13.67
C SER A 100 2.46 22.43 -15.19
N HIS A 101 1.27 22.82 -15.68
CA HIS A 101 0.91 22.89 -17.08
C HIS A 101 1.19 21.59 -17.86
N ILE A 102 1.26 20.45 -17.16
CA ILE A 102 1.31 19.15 -17.80
C ILE A 102 -0.06 18.88 -18.43
N GLN A 103 -0.27 19.45 -19.61
CA GLN A 103 -1.46 19.22 -20.43
C GLN A 103 -1.41 17.80 -21.01
N THR A 104 -1.56 16.81 -20.15
CA THR A 104 -1.86 15.48 -20.63
C THR A 104 -3.38 15.34 -20.69
N PRO A 105 -3.96 14.90 -21.80
CA PRO A 105 -5.39 14.61 -21.86
C PRO A 105 -5.77 13.49 -20.88
N TYR A 106 -4.79 12.77 -20.35
CA TYR A 106 -4.98 11.55 -19.59
C TYR A 106 -4.62 11.74 -18.11
N VAL A 107 -5.62 11.65 -17.24
CA VAL A 107 -5.46 11.72 -15.77
C VAL A 107 -4.58 10.59 -15.21
N TRP A 108 -4.54 9.43 -15.87
CA TRP A 108 -3.72 8.29 -15.42
C TRP A 108 -2.22 8.57 -15.45
N PHE A 109 -1.73 9.52 -16.25
CA PHE A 109 -0.31 9.89 -16.25
C PHE A 109 0.14 10.44 -14.88
N ALA A 110 -0.63 11.39 -14.32
CA ALA A 110 -0.33 11.95 -13.00
C ALA A 110 -0.36 10.88 -11.88
N TYR A 111 -1.28 9.92 -11.99
CA TYR A 111 -1.34 8.78 -11.10
C TYR A 111 -0.04 7.97 -11.10
N HIS A 112 0.46 7.58 -12.27
CA HIS A 112 1.68 6.76 -12.38
C HIS A 112 2.94 7.54 -11.98
N VAL A 113 3.03 8.84 -12.27
CA VAL A 113 4.13 9.69 -11.80
C VAL A 113 4.15 9.72 -10.27
N ALA A 114 3.01 9.92 -9.62
CA ALA A 114 2.90 9.89 -8.17
C ALA A 114 3.30 8.51 -7.59
N ARG A 115 2.87 7.42 -8.22
CA ARG A 115 3.23 6.05 -7.83
C ARG A 115 4.75 5.83 -7.85
N VAL A 116 5.41 6.21 -8.93
CA VAL A 116 6.87 6.11 -9.08
C VAL A 116 7.59 6.93 -8.01
N PHE A 117 7.15 8.17 -7.82
CA PHE A 117 7.74 9.07 -6.83
C PHE A 117 7.63 8.52 -5.40
N PHE A 118 6.44 8.10 -4.99
CA PHE A 118 6.25 7.58 -3.62
C PHE A 118 6.90 6.22 -3.42
N SER A 119 6.99 5.37 -4.45
CA SER A 119 7.75 4.12 -4.38
C SER A 119 9.24 4.38 -4.16
N ALA A 120 9.83 5.32 -4.89
CA ALA A 120 11.23 5.70 -4.70
C ALA A 120 11.48 6.30 -3.31
N LEU A 121 10.55 7.15 -2.83
CA LEU A 121 10.62 7.77 -1.51
C LEU A 121 10.54 6.72 -0.39
N LEU A 122 9.64 5.74 -0.50
CA LEU A 122 9.53 4.64 0.45
C LEU A 122 10.82 3.82 0.52
N MET A 123 11.38 3.43 -0.62
CA MET A 123 12.65 2.69 -0.67
C MET A 123 13.80 3.51 -0.07
N TRP A 124 13.83 4.80 -0.31
CA TRP A 124 14.82 5.70 0.28
C TRP A 124 14.71 5.74 1.82
N VAL A 125 13.49 5.88 2.36
CA VAL A 125 13.26 5.86 3.80
C VAL A 125 13.63 4.50 4.41
N ILE A 126 13.27 3.39 3.74
CA ILE A 126 13.70 2.03 4.16
C ILE A 126 15.23 1.92 4.21
N TRP A 127 15.94 2.47 3.22
CA TRP A 127 17.39 2.52 3.25
C TRP A 127 17.94 3.28 4.45
N LEU A 128 17.37 4.45 4.76
CA LEU A 128 17.79 5.23 5.93
C LEU A 128 17.56 4.47 7.23
N VAL A 129 16.47 3.74 7.35
CA VAL A 129 16.17 2.88 8.51
C VAL A 129 17.16 1.71 8.61
N ALA A 130 17.43 1.01 7.51
CA ALA A 130 18.41 -0.08 7.48
C ALA A 130 19.81 0.41 7.85
N ARG A 131 20.24 1.54 7.26
CA ARG A 131 21.50 2.20 7.60
C ARG A 131 21.60 2.57 9.07
N TRP A 132 20.53 3.11 9.65
CA TRP A 132 20.50 3.45 11.07
C TRP A 132 20.52 2.21 11.98
N ALA A 133 19.75 1.16 11.64
CA ALA A 133 19.72 -0.08 12.41
C ALA A 133 21.09 -0.75 12.48
N PHE A 134 21.87 -0.70 11.41
CA PHE A 134 23.19 -1.32 11.27
C PHE A 134 24.36 -0.30 11.20
N ALA A 135 24.22 0.87 11.81
CA ALA A 135 25.18 1.96 11.67
C ALA A 135 26.63 1.56 12.06
N ASP A 136 26.79 0.68 13.03
CA ASP A 136 28.06 0.17 13.57
C ASP A 136 28.47 -1.21 13.02
N LYS A 137 27.72 -1.77 12.05
CA LYS A 137 27.92 -3.14 11.54
C LYS A 137 28.52 -3.19 10.13
N GLY A 138 28.79 -2.05 9.52
CA GLY A 138 29.35 -1.93 8.18
C GLY A 138 28.31 -1.99 7.06
N PHE A 139 28.72 -1.57 5.86
CA PHE A 139 27.86 -1.40 4.70
C PHE A 139 27.14 -2.69 4.27
N TYR A 140 27.85 -3.83 4.34
CA TYR A 140 27.27 -5.12 3.95
C TYR A 140 25.95 -5.40 4.67
N TRP A 141 25.92 -5.29 6.00
CA TRP A 141 24.72 -5.56 6.79
C TRP A 141 23.63 -4.51 6.61
N GLN A 142 24.01 -3.26 6.39
CA GLN A 142 23.06 -2.19 6.03
C GLN A 142 22.36 -2.51 4.70
N PHE A 143 23.15 -2.94 3.71
CA PHE A 143 22.68 -3.23 2.37
C PHE A 143 21.84 -4.50 2.30
N ILE A 144 22.26 -5.57 2.98
CA ILE A 144 21.48 -6.81 3.10
C ILE A 144 20.14 -6.57 3.80
N ALA A 145 20.13 -5.81 4.88
CA ALA A 145 18.89 -5.46 5.57
C ALA A 145 17.93 -4.70 4.62
N PHE A 146 18.44 -3.73 3.88
CA PHE A 146 17.68 -3.01 2.87
C PHE A 146 17.11 -3.96 1.80
N LEU A 147 17.95 -4.84 1.24
CA LEU A 147 17.50 -5.78 0.21
C LEU A 147 16.44 -6.75 0.73
N LEU A 148 16.62 -7.34 1.92
CA LEU A 148 15.64 -8.24 2.53
C LEU A 148 14.29 -7.58 2.78
N VAL A 149 14.27 -6.28 3.08
CA VAL A 149 13.03 -5.51 3.22
C VAL A 149 12.38 -5.26 1.87
N VAL A 150 13.14 -4.78 0.88
CA VAL A 150 12.59 -4.38 -0.42
C VAL A 150 12.14 -5.58 -1.25
N THR A 151 12.85 -6.71 -1.16
CA THR A 151 12.53 -7.94 -1.91
C THR A 151 11.64 -8.92 -1.14
N GLN A 152 11.19 -8.58 0.09
CA GLN A 152 10.31 -9.46 0.82
C GLN A 152 9.06 -9.78 -0.03
N SER A 153 8.77 -11.06 -0.15
CA SER A 153 7.69 -11.59 -0.98
C SER A 153 7.20 -12.94 -0.46
N THR A 154 6.21 -13.51 -1.13
CA THR A 154 5.60 -14.79 -0.77
C THR A 154 6.55 -15.97 -0.94
N TRP A 155 6.22 -17.13 -0.33
CA TRP A 155 6.85 -18.37 -0.73
C TRP A 155 6.56 -18.66 -2.20
N PRO A 156 7.54 -19.14 -2.98
CA PRO A 156 7.31 -19.50 -4.37
C PRO A 156 6.34 -20.69 -4.45
N LYS A 157 5.43 -20.63 -5.42
CA LYS A 157 4.48 -21.69 -5.74
C LYS A 157 4.64 -22.04 -7.21
N PHE A 158 4.79 -23.33 -7.51
CA PHE A 158 4.77 -23.80 -8.89
C PHE A 158 3.33 -24.06 -9.31
N GLU A 159 2.91 -23.44 -10.39
CA GLU A 159 1.57 -23.56 -10.96
C GLU A 159 1.64 -23.90 -12.45
N LEU A 160 0.65 -24.65 -12.92
CA LEU A 160 0.41 -24.85 -14.35
C LEU A 160 -0.74 -23.93 -14.77
N VAL A 161 -0.43 -22.88 -15.49
CA VAL A 161 -1.43 -21.97 -16.05
C VAL A 161 -1.55 -22.24 -17.54
N GLN A 162 -2.70 -22.75 -17.98
CA GLN A 162 -2.93 -23.18 -19.38
C GLN A 162 -1.84 -24.12 -19.90
N ALA A 163 -1.45 -25.11 -19.08
CA ALA A 163 -0.37 -26.08 -19.35
C ALA A 163 1.06 -25.49 -19.43
N VAL A 164 1.26 -24.22 -19.12
CA VAL A 164 2.59 -23.58 -19.04
C VAL A 164 3.04 -23.54 -17.58
N PRO A 165 4.21 -24.13 -17.22
CA PRO A 165 4.75 -24.03 -15.88
C PRO A 165 5.08 -22.57 -15.54
N ARG A 166 4.60 -22.09 -14.40
CA ARG A 166 4.86 -20.73 -13.90
C ARG A 166 5.19 -20.75 -12.42
N LEU A 167 5.96 -19.76 -12.01
CA LEU A 167 6.08 -19.43 -10.59
C LEU A 167 4.89 -18.54 -10.22
N GLY A 168 4.01 -19.05 -9.35
CA GLY A 168 2.96 -18.29 -8.72
C GLY A 168 3.36 -17.80 -7.34
N GLY A 169 2.54 -16.93 -6.78
CA GLY A 169 2.63 -16.47 -5.39
C GLY A 169 1.44 -16.96 -4.58
N TRP A 170 1.62 -17.02 -3.27
CA TRP A 170 0.51 -17.22 -2.35
C TRP A 170 -0.27 -15.91 -2.21
N MET A 171 -1.60 -15.97 -2.30
CA MET A 171 -2.47 -14.80 -2.26
C MET A 171 -2.09 -13.73 -3.31
N PRO A 172 -2.04 -14.07 -4.60
CA PRO A 172 -1.59 -13.16 -5.66
C PRO A 172 -2.44 -11.88 -5.79
N TRP A 173 -3.70 -11.94 -5.37
CA TRP A 173 -4.60 -10.79 -5.31
C TRP A 173 -4.34 -9.88 -4.08
N TYR A 174 -3.52 -10.34 -3.11
CA TYR A 174 -3.23 -9.59 -1.91
C TYR A 174 -1.90 -8.83 -2.04
N THR A 175 -1.99 -7.67 -2.61
CA THR A 175 -0.87 -6.85 -3.09
C THR A 175 0.16 -6.45 -2.04
N MET A 176 -0.16 -6.56 -0.75
CA MET A 176 0.73 -6.10 0.31
C MET A 176 1.83 -7.09 0.68
N ALA A 177 1.68 -8.36 0.29
CA ALA A 177 2.66 -9.40 0.59
C ALA A 177 3.76 -9.53 -0.46
N ASP A 178 3.59 -8.94 -1.64
CA ASP A 178 4.54 -9.02 -2.74
C ASP A 178 5.19 -7.67 -3.01
N SER A 179 6.52 -7.64 -3.14
CA SER A 179 7.27 -6.38 -3.30
C SER A 179 6.99 -5.68 -4.63
N MET A 180 6.78 -6.44 -5.72
CA MET A 180 6.40 -5.86 -7.01
C MET A 180 5.02 -5.22 -6.91
N GLN A 181 4.05 -5.92 -6.37
CA GLN A 181 2.70 -5.40 -6.23
C GLN A 181 2.65 -4.20 -5.27
N ARG A 182 3.43 -4.19 -4.18
CA ARG A 182 3.56 -3.00 -3.32
C ARG A 182 3.97 -1.77 -4.11
N THR A 183 4.97 -1.89 -4.97
CA THR A 183 5.50 -0.77 -5.75
C THR A 183 4.69 -0.42 -7.00
N THR A 184 3.90 -1.36 -7.53
CA THR A 184 2.95 -1.11 -8.63
C THR A 184 1.56 -0.70 -8.15
N PHE A 185 1.33 -0.70 -6.83
CA PHE A 185 0.05 -0.48 -6.20
C PHE A 185 -0.31 1.01 -6.11
N MET A 186 -1.28 1.34 -5.26
CA MET A 186 -1.85 2.68 -5.15
C MET A 186 -0.86 3.69 -4.55
N PRO A 187 -0.68 4.86 -5.14
CA PRO A 187 0.25 5.89 -4.65
C PRO A 187 0.04 6.26 -3.18
N HIS A 188 -1.22 6.33 -2.71
CA HIS A 188 -1.52 6.70 -1.33
C HIS A 188 -1.01 5.65 -0.33
N VAL A 189 -0.99 4.36 -0.69
CA VAL A 189 -0.45 3.31 0.18
C VAL A 189 1.06 3.46 0.32
N MET A 190 1.78 3.70 -0.79
CA MET A 190 3.23 3.94 -0.75
C MET A 190 3.57 5.18 0.08
N PHE A 191 2.81 6.24 -0.07
CA PHE A 191 2.99 7.46 0.72
C PHE A 191 2.67 7.23 2.19
N ALA A 192 1.56 6.57 2.51
CA ALA A 192 1.20 6.24 3.88
C ALA A 192 2.26 5.36 4.56
N GLN A 193 2.77 4.33 3.88
CA GLN A 193 3.86 3.50 4.41
C GLN A 193 5.14 4.31 4.59
N THR A 194 5.45 5.25 3.70
CA THR A 194 6.60 6.16 3.85
C THR A 194 6.48 6.98 5.14
N LEU A 195 5.32 7.60 5.37
CA LEU A 195 5.06 8.41 6.57
C LEU A 195 5.08 7.54 7.83
N LEU A 196 4.45 6.36 7.79
CA LEU A 196 4.43 5.41 8.90
C LEU A 196 5.85 4.97 9.29
N VAL A 197 6.63 4.51 8.32
CA VAL A 197 8.03 4.10 8.56
C VAL A 197 8.87 5.26 9.07
N PHE A 198 8.69 6.45 8.50
CA PHE A 198 9.40 7.66 8.94
C PHE A 198 9.05 8.02 10.38
N VAL A 199 7.76 8.08 10.73
CA VAL A 199 7.30 8.42 12.09
C VAL A 199 7.84 7.40 13.10
N LEU A 200 7.70 6.11 12.83
CA LEU A 200 8.19 5.05 13.71
C LEU A 200 9.71 5.08 13.83
N TRP A 201 10.44 5.34 12.76
CA TRP A 201 11.89 5.50 12.78
C TRP A 201 12.35 6.69 13.64
N VAL A 202 11.70 7.84 13.50
CA VAL A 202 12.04 9.04 14.30
C VAL A 202 11.72 8.80 15.77
N LEU A 203 10.56 8.24 16.09
CA LEU A 203 10.17 7.89 17.47
C LEU A 203 11.11 6.89 18.13
N SER A 204 11.76 6.01 17.34
CA SER A 204 12.79 5.09 17.84
C SER A 204 14.16 5.75 18.04
N GLY A 205 14.30 7.04 17.77
CA GLY A 205 15.55 7.80 17.91
C GLY A 205 16.43 7.80 16.65
N GLY A 206 15.89 7.44 15.47
CA GLY A 206 16.68 7.24 14.26
C GLY A 206 17.22 8.52 13.62
N PHE A 207 16.43 9.56 13.55
CA PHE A 207 16.79 10.77 12.81
C PHE A 207 17.65 11.77 13.64
N LEU A 208 17.46 11.78 14.94
CA LEU A 208 17.94 12.86 15.83
C LEU A 208 19.23 12.48 16.60
N THR A 209 19.84 11.33 16.32
CA THR A 209 21.04 10.84 17.06
C THR A 209 22.38 11.24 16.44
N ARG A 210 22.43 12.19 15.50
CA ARG A 210 23.68 12.68 14.93
C ARG A 210 24.21 13.86 15.74
N GLY A 211 24.92 13.56 16.86
CA GLY A 211 25.63 14.56 17.64
C GLY A 211 25.80 14.13 19.11
N PRO A 212 26.70 14.78 19.87
CA PRO A 212 26.84 14.55 21.31
C PRO A 212 25.59 14.94 22.13
N ALA A 213 24.61 15.55 21.51
CA ALA A 213 23.38 16.02 22.12
C ALA A 213 22.26 14.98 22.07
N LYS A 214 22.33 13.97 22.95
CA LYS A 214 21.15 13.17 23.38
C LYS A 214 20.00 14.05 23.92
N GLN A 215 20.22 15.37 24.02
CA GLN A 215 19.30 16.35 24.59
C GLN A 215 18.30 16.94 23.59
N ASP A 216 18.56 16.89 22.27
CA ASP A 216 17.72 17.56 21.26
C ASP A 216 16.43 16.82 20.89
N LEU A 217 16.31 15.53 21.25
CA LEU A 217 15.03 14.80 21.10
C LEU A 217 13.93 15.37 22.01
N ALA A 218 14.31 15.97 23.13
CA ALA A 218 13.37 16.57 24.09
C ALA A 218 12.81 17.93 23.67
N SER A 219 13.20 18.46 22.50
CA SER A 219 12.62 19.70 22.01
C SER A 219 11.15 19.49 21.62
N PRO A 220 10.20 20.21 22.25
CA PRO A 220 8.78 20.12 21.90
C PRO A 220 8.51 20.35 20.40
N GLY A 221 9.30 21.20 19.74
CA GLY A 221 9.18 21.48 18.30
C GLY A 221 9.34 20.26 17.42
N ASN A 222 10.22 19.33 17.77
CA ASN A 222 10.42 18.10 17.00
C ASN A 222 9.19 17.18 17.07
N TYR A 223 8.53 17.11 18.21
CA TYR A 223 7.31 16.32 18.38
C TYR A 223 6.09 16.99 17.72
N VAL A 224 6.04 18.32 17.67
CA VAL A 224 5.02 19.04 16.89
C VAL A 224 5.18 18.75 15.40
N PHE A 225 6.41 18.86 14.86
CA PHE A 225 6.68 18.51 13.47
C PHE A 225 6.28 17.05 13.17
N LEU A 226 6.69 16.13 14.04
CA LEU A 226 6.34 14.72 13.87
C LEU A 226 4.82 14.50 13.99
N GLY A 227 4.15 15.24 14.86
CA GLY A 227 2.69 15.27 14.98
C GLY A 227 2.00 15.73 13.71
N ILE A 228 2.56 16.75 13.01
CA ILE A 228 2.06 17.19 11.70
C ILE A 228 2.23 16.08 10.66
N VAL A 229 3.38 15.39 10.65
CA VAL A 229 3.57 14.21 9.77
C VAL A 229 2.55 13.12 10.11
N GLY A 230 2.29 12.87 11.39
CA GLY A 230 1.25 11.96 11.87
C GLY A 230 -0.16 12.40 11.48
N LEU A 231 -0.45 13.71 11.52
CA LEU A 231 -1.72 14.26 11.03
C LEU A 231 -1.93 13.94 9.53
N VAL A 232 -0.90 14.17 8.72
CA VAL A 232 -0.93 13.83 7.28
C VAL A 232 -1.12 12.32 7.10
N LEU A 233 -0.40 11.48 7.85
CA LEU A 233 -0.60 10.03 7.83
C LEU A 233 -2.07 9.68 8.15
N GLY A 234 -2.63 10.27 9.20
CA GLY A 234 -4.02 10.04 9.59
C GLY A 234 -5.04 10.51 8.56
N ILE A 235 -4.73 11.56 7.78
CA ILE A 235 -5.57 12.01 6.66
C ILE A 235 -5.48 11.05 5.47
N ILE A 236 -4.29 10.56 5.15
CA ILE A 236 -4.08 9.66 4.01
C ILE A 236 -4.54 8.23 4.33
N PHE A 237 -4.25 7.75 5.54
CA PHE A 237 -4.50 6.37 5.94
C PHE A 237 -4.74 6.27 7.45
N PRO A 238 -5.98 6.53 7.95
CA PRO A 238 -6.32 6.52 9.36
C PRO A 238 -5.88 5.26 10.12
N PRO A 239 -6.03 4.01 9.59
CA PRO A 239 -5.55 2.81 10.25
C PRO A 239 -4.03 2.82 10.52
N GLY A 240 -3.25 3.47 9.65
CA GLY A 240 -1.80 3.63 9.84
C GLY A 240 -1.45 4.47 11.07
N LEU A 241 -2.16 5.58 11.30
CA LEU A 241 -1.96 6.40 12.51
C LEU A 241 -2.42 5.65 13.77
N LEU A 242 -3.55 4.95 13.71
CA LEU A 242 -4.00 4.10 14.82
C LEU A 242 -2.96 3.03 15.18
N PHE A 243 -2.35 2.42 14.18
CA PHE A 243 -1.26 1.47 14.37
C PHE A 243 -0.03 2.11 15.04
N VAL A 244 0.36 3.31 14.62
CA VAL A 244 1.46 4.07 15.27
C VAL A 244 1.15 4.27 16.75
N TYR A 245 -0.08 4.62 17.11
CA TYR A 245 -0.50 4.75 18.51
C TYR A 245 -0.42 3.42 19.26
N GLY A 246 -0.77 2.31 18.60
CA GLY A 246 -0.61 0.96 19.18
C GLY A 246 0.85 0.65 19.50
N VAL A 247 1.78 0.93 18.58
CA VAL A 247 3.22 0.75 18.81
C VAL A 247 3.72 1.63 19.96
N ILE A 248 3.36 2.92 19.97
CA ILE A 248 3.70 3.87 21.03
C ILE A 248 3.15 3.38 22.38
N GLY A 249 1.92 2.88 22.41
CA GLY A 249 1.28 2.34 23.61
C GLY A 249 2.06 1.16 24.18
N ILE A 250 2.40 0.18 23.34
CA ILE A 250 3.18 -1.01 23.75
C ILE A 250 4.55 -0.58 24.28
N VAL A 251 5.26 0.33 23.59
CA VAL A 251 6.56 0.84 24.05
C VAL A 251 6.43 1.52 25.40
N THR A 252 5.43 2.38 25.57
CA THR A 252 5.20 3.13 26.80
C THR A 252 4.88 2.21 27.99
N VAL A 253 4.03 1.21 27.78
CA VAL A 253 3.70 0.19 28.79
C VAL A 253 4.94 -0.64 29.15
N ALA A 254 5.71 -1.08 28.18
CA ALA A 254 6.94 -1.85 28.41
C ALA A 254 8.00 -1.04 29.20
N GLU A 255 8.14 0.25 28.92
CA GLU A 255 9.00 1.16 29.68
C GLU A 255 8.50 1.34 31.12
N ALA A 256 7.20 1.55 31.31
CA ALA A 256 6.58 1.68 32.63
C ALA A 256 6.80 0.41 33.49
N ILE A 257 6.59 -0.78 32.90
CA ILE A 257 6.87 -2.07 33.55
C ILE A 257 8.36 -2.18 33.91
N SER A 258 9.26 -1.85 32.97
CA SER A 258 10.70 -1.88 33.21
C SER A 258 11.13 -0.94 34.35
N LEU A 259 10.50 0.25 34.42
CA LEU A 259 10.74 1.22 35.48
C LEU A 259 10.32 0.66 36.86
N TRP A 260 9.14 0.06 36.91
CA TRP A 260 8.61 -0.56 38.11
C TRP A 260 9.51 -1.69 38.63
N TRP A 261 9.98 -2.58 37.76
CA TRP A 261 10.85 -3.72 38.10
C TRP A 261 12.24 -3.28 38.59
N LYS A 262 12.76 -2.11 38.12
CA LYS A 262 14.10 -1.60 38.49
C LYS A 262 14.15 -0.81 39.82
N GLY A 263 13.12 -0.83 40.62
CA GLY A 263 13.14 -0.20 41.95
C GLY A 263 11.90 0.62 42.28
N GLY A 264 10.77 0.27 41.70
CA GLY A 264 9.48 0.86 42.02
C GLY A 264 9.23 2.27 41.44
N TRP A 265 8.00 2.73 41.59
CA TRP A 265 7.58 4.05 41.16
C TRP A 265 7.87 5.09 42.23
N THR A 266 9.01 5.73 42.13
CA THR A 266 9.30 6.92 42.94
C THR A 266 8.87 8.17 42.13
N ASN A 267 8.38 9.21 42.82
CA ASN A 267 7.96 10.45 42.20
C ASN A 267 9.02 11.05 41.26
N THR A 268 10.27 11.02 41.66
CA THR A 268 11.40 11.53 40.86
C THR A 268 11.60 10.74 39.57
N ARG A 269 11.55 9.39 39.64
CA ARG A 269 11.73 8.55 38.45
C ARG A 269 10.56 8.66 37.48
N LEU A 270 9.34 8.70 38.01
CA LEU A 270 8.12 8.92 37.21
C LEU A 270 8.14 10.26 36.50
N SER A 271 8.49 11.32 37.21
CA SER A 271 8.58 12.67 36.63
C SER A 271 9.64 12.74 35.53
N GLN A 272 10.82 12.17 35.75
CA GLN A 272 11.89 12.13 34.75
C GLN A 272 11.50 11.32 33.50
N TRP A 273 10.89 10.14 33.68
CA TRP A 273 10.41 9.32 32.59
C TRP A 273 9.30 10.02 31.80
N PHE A 274 8.33 10.62 32.53
CA PHE A 274 7.26 11.35 31.89
C PHE A 274 7.78 12.50 31.00
N VAL A 275 8.63 13.35 31.55
CA VAL A 275 9.18 14.52 30.82
C VAL A 275 10.04 14.08 29.64
N ARG A 276 10.86 13.04 29.80
CA ARG A 276 11.81 12.60 28.78
C ARG A 276 11.17 11.77 27.65
N ASP A 277 10.28 10.82 28.02
CA ASP A 277 9.84 9.77 27.10
C ASP A 277 8.33 9.88 26.77
N VAL A 278 7.48 10.29 27.72
CA VAL A 278 6.02 10.29 27.53
C VAL A 278 5.51 11.63 26.99
N PHE A 279 6.01 12.75 27.50
CA PHE A 279 5.51 14.07 27.13
C PHE A 279 5.54 14.31 25.61
N GLY A 280 6.64 13.95 24.95
CA GLY A 280 6.75 14.09 23.49
C GLY A 280 5.71 13.22 22.73
N ARG A 281 5.43 12.02 23.23
CA ARG A 281 4.40 11.12 22.66
C ARG A 281 3.00 11.71 22.82
N VAL A 282 2.74 12.38 23.95
CA VAL A 282 1.48 13.11 24.18
C VAL A 282 1.35 14.28 23.22
N VAL A 283 2.41 15.08 23.04
CA VAL A 283 2.41 16.18 22.05
C VAL A 283 2.15 15.64 20.64
N PHE A 284 2.84 14.56 20.24
CA PHE A 284 2.56 13.87 18.98
C PHE A 284 1.08 13.47 18.85
N GLY A 285 0.52 12.86 19.90
CA GLY A 285 -0.88 12.43 19.92
C GLY A 285 -1.87 13.60 19.81
N CYS A 286 -1.63 14.69 20.53
CA CYS A 286 -2.47 15.87 20.48
C CYS A 286 -2.47 16.55 19.10
N VAL A 287 -1.33 16.57 18.40
CA VAL A 287 -1.22 17.20 17.08
C VAL A 287 -1.77 16.30 15.98
N SER A 288 -1.52 14.98 16.02
CA SER A 288 -1.96 14.05 14.99
C SER A 288 -3.39 13.51 15.20
N GLY A 289 -3.86 13.44 16.45
CA GLY A 289 -5.17 12.89 16.83
C GLY A 289 -6.40 13.50 16.16
N PRO A 290 -6.45 14.82 15.89
CA PRO A 290 -7.58 15.44 15.22
C PRO A 290 -7.97 14.79 13.90
N SER A 291 -7.03 14.18 13.14
CA SER A 291 -7.35 13.46 11.92
C SER A 291 -8.21 12.22 12.17
N LEU A 292 -7.97 11.47 13.25
CA LEU A 292 -8.79 10.30 13.60
C LEU A 292 -10.19 10.71 14.06
N ILE A 293 -10.30 11.82 14.81
CA ILE A 293 -11.59 12.36 15.22
C ILE A 293 -12.39 12.79 13.99
N TYR A 294 -11.74 13.50 13.06
CA TYR A 294 -12.36 13.91 11.80
C TYR A 294 -12.91 12.71 11.03
N PHE A 295 -12.11 11.65 10.83
CA PHE A 295 -12.57 10.48 10.08
C PHE A 295 -13.63 9.67 10.83
N TYR A 296 -13.57 9.60 12.16
CA TYR A 296 -14.64 8.98 12.94
C TYR A 296 -15.98 9.68 12.71
N LEU A 297 -16.00 11.01 12.71
CA LEU A 297 -17.21 11.80 12.45
C LEU A 297 -17.64 11.70 10.98
N LEU A 298 -16.68 11.76 10.04
CA LEU A 298 -16.96 11.67 8.60
C LEU A 298 -17.59 10.32 8.23
N LEU A 299 -16.99 9.22 8.70
CA LEU A 299 -17.45 7.86 8.40
C LEU A 299 -18.74 7.47 9.16
N SER A 300 -19.28 8.34 10.00
CA SER A 300 -20.62 8.17 10.59
C SER A 300 -21.75 8.70 9.70
N GLN A 301 -21.43 9.40 8.60
CA GLN A 301 -22.39 10.07 7.72
C GLN A 301 -22.28 9.59 6.28
N TYR A 302 -23.41 9.42 5.59
CA TYR A 302 -23.42 9.11 4.16
C TYR A 302 -22.95 10.33 3.32
N PRO A 303 -22.28 10.05 2.23
CA PRO A 303 -21.96 8.75 1.61
C PRO A 303 -20.74 8.05 2.22
N TRP A 304 -19.93 8.73 3.01
CA TRP A 304 -18.64 8.25 3.51
C TRP A 304 -18.77 7.03 4.45
N LYS A 305 -19.92 6.91 5.13
CA LYS A 305 -20.25 5.75 5.96
C LYS A 305 -20.21 4.43 5.17
N ARG A 306 -20.51 4.47 3.87
CA ARG A 306 -20.51 3.28 3.00
C ARG A 306 -19.16 2.55 3.00
N LEU A 307 -18.03 3.27 3.13
CA LEU A 307 -16.71 2.64 3.21
C LEU A 307 -16.54 1.80 4.48
N ALA A 308 -17.06 2.29 5.60
CA ALA A 308 -17.05 1.52 6.85
C ALA A 308 -18.01 0.32 6.78
N GLU A 309 -19.19 0.51 6.19
CA GLU A 309 -20.17 -0.56 5.97
C GLU A 309 -19.60 -1.66 5.05
N PHE A 310 -18.84 -1.30 4.01
CA PHE A 310 -18.21 -2.27 3.13
C PHE A 310 -17.28 -3.21 3.91
N ASP A 311 -16.44 -2.69 4.79
CA ASP A 311 -15.53 -3.50 5.61
C ASP A 311 -16.28 -4.41 6.60
N VAL A 312 -17.46 -3.97 7.08
CA VAL A 312 -18.33 -4.77 7.98
C VAL A 312 -19.07 -5.87 7.21
N LEU A 313 -19.57 -5.56 6.01
CA LEU A 313 -20.32 -6.50 5.18
C LEU A 313 -19.42 -7.55 4.51
N HIS A 314 -18.16 -7.17 4.24
CA HIS A 314 -17.16 -8.03 3.59
C HIS A 314 -15.93 -8.20 4.49
N PRO A 315 -16.08 -8.76 5.71
CA PRO A 315 -14.95 -8.92 6.61
C PRO A 315 -13.96 -9.91 6.00
N THR A 316 -12.76 -9.43 5.73
CA THR A 316 -11.64 -10.28 5.31
C THR A 316 -10.71 -10.48 6.48
N ALA A 317 -10.50 -11.73 6.85
CA ALA A 317 -9.53 -12.15 7.85
C ALA A 317 -8.75 -13.35 7.31
N PHE A 318 -7.45 -13.37 7.55
CA PHE A 318 -6.59 -14.45 7.14
C PHE A 318 -6.00 -15.14 8.37
N SER A 319 -5.80 -16.44 8.28
CA SER A 319 -5.12 -17.23 9.30
C SER A 319 -3.62 -16.90 9.35
N PHE A 320 -2.98 -17.24 10.47
CA PHE A 320 -1.51 -17.10 10.58
C PHE A 320 -0.77 -17.89 9.49
N VAL A 321 -1.31 -19.05 9.09
CA VAL A 321 -0.71 -19.87 8.03
C VAL A 321 -0.74 -19.14 6.68
N GLU A 322 -1.82 -18.46 6.36
CA GLU A 322 -1.91 -17.64 5.14
C GLU A 322 -0.91 -16.49 5.17
N TYR A 323 -0.77 -15.79 6.30
CA TYR A 323 0.28 -14.77 6.45
C TYR A 323 1.69 -15.38 6.37
N PHE A 324 1.91 -16.56 6.96
CA PHE A 324 3.19 -17.27 6.85
C PHE A 324 3.55 -17.56 5.38
N MET A 325 2.58 -18.02 4.61
CA MET A 325 2.78 -18.31 3.19
C MET A 325 2.97 -17.00 2.37
N ALA A 326 2.19 -15.98 2.65
CA ALA A 326 2.22 -14.71 1.94
C ALA A 326 3.45 -13.86 2.23
N MET A 327 4.00 -13.92 3.45
CA MET A 327 5.17 -13.14 3.87
C MET A 327 6.51 -13.84 3.58
N GLY A 328 6.46 -15.11 3.17
CA GLY A 328 7.63 -15.89 2.78
C GLY A 328 8.68 -16.08 3.89
N PRO A 329 9.95 -16.35 3.52
CA PRO A 329 11.02 -16.68 4.48
C PRO A 329 11.29 -15.60 5.53
N VAL A 330 11.00 -14.33 5.20
CA VAL A 330 11.30 -13.19 6.09
C VAL A 330 10.46 -13.22 7.36
N LEU A 331 9.22 -13.73 7.32
CA LEU A 331 8.39 -13.85 8.51
C LEU A 331 8.98 -14.83 9.55
N PRO A 332 9.17 -16.13 9.24
CA PRO A 332 9.73 -17.05 10.24
C PRO A 332 11.14 -16.68 10.69
N LEU A 333 11.99 -16.17 9.80
CA LEU A 333 13.35 -15.76 10.17
C LEU A 333 13.35 -14.49 11.03
N GLY A 334 12.48 -13.53 10.76
CA GLY A 334 12.32 -12.35 11.60
C GLY A 334 11.80 -12.70 12.99
N LEU A 335 10.80 -13.61 13.10
CA LEU A 335 10.32 -14.14 14.39
C LEU A 335 11.40 -14.93 15.12
N LEU A 336 12.18 -15.77 14.44
CA LEU A 336 13.33 -16.44 15.02
C LEU A 336 14.38 -15.44 15.54
N GLY A 337 14.59 -14.33 14.81
CA GLY A 337 15.43 -13.22 15.25
C GLY A 337 14.97 -12.64 16.59
N ILE A 338 13.65 -12.47 16.79
CA ILE A 338 13.08 -12.02 18.07
C ILE A 338 13.39 -13.04 19.19
N ILE A 339 13.17 -14.33 18.93
CA ILE A 339 13.41 -15.40 19.91
C ILE A 339 14.90 -15.42 20.32
N VAL A 340 15.81 -15.38 19.35
CA VAL A 340 17.26 -15.39 19.60
C VAL A 340 17.70 -14.16 20.43
N LEU A 341 17.14 -12.99 20.14
CA LEU A 341 17.41 -11.77 20.92
C LEU A 341 16.85 -11.82 22.34
N ALA A 342 15.85 -12.64 22.61
CA ALA A 342 15.29 -12.85 23.94
C ALA A 342 16.14 -13.77 24.81
N ILE A 343 17.05 -14.59 24.23
CA ILE A 343 17.90 -15.52 24.98
C ILE A 343 18.96 -14.76 25.80
N PRO A 344 18.98 -14.90 27.17
CA PRO A 344 19.88 -14.13 28.04
C PRO A 344 21.37 -14.32 27.75
N ASP A 345 21.77 -15.53 27.36
CA ASP A 345 23.18 -15.85 27.08
C ASP A 345 23.68 -15.23 25.78
N VAL A 346 22.84 -15.17 24.77
CA VAL A 346 23.11 -14.45 23.51
C VAL A 346 23.24 -12.96 23.81
N ARG A 347 22.32 -12.44 24.60
CA ARG A 347 22.30 -11.03 25.01
C ARG A 347 23.52 -10.62 25.84
N LYS A 348 24.01 -11.48 26.73
CA LYS A 348 25.17 -11.19 27.61
C LYS A 348 26.51 -11.36 26.91
N LYS A 349 26.66 -12.37 26.03
CA LYS A 349 27.94 -12.75 25.43
C LYS A 349 28.27 -12.09 24.13
N ILE A 350 27.27 -11.72 23.35
CA ILE A 350 27.44 -11.28 21.96
C ILE A 350 27.06 -9.81 21.77
N LEU A 351 26.10 -9.30 22.57
CA LEU A 351 25.52 -7.99 22.33
C LEU A 351 25.00 -7.33 23.61
N THR A 352 25.39 -6.07 23.81
CA THR A 352 24.44 -5.07 24.27
C THR A 352 23.40 -4.95 23.15
N VAL A 353 22.20 -5.59 23.28
CA VAL A 353 21.12 -5.45 22.31
C VAL A 353 20.85 -3.95 22.16
N PRO A 354 21.08 -3.35 20.99
CA PRO A 354 20.82 -1.94 20.82
C PRO A 354 19.34 -1.68 21.11
N SER A 355 19.06 -0.67 21.92
CA SER A 355 17.66 -0.24 22.20
C SER A 355 16.81 -0.09 20.94
N LYS A 356 17.46 0.22 19.83
CA LYS A 356 16.89 0.32 18.47
C LYS A 356 16.16 -0.94 18.02
N LEU A 357 16.70 -2.14 18.33
CA LEU A 357 16.08 -3.41 17.90
C LEU A 357 14.82 -3.75 18.69
N ILE A 358 14.76 -3.35 19.93
CA ILE A 358 13.58 -3.55 20.78
C ILE A 358 12.37 -2.87 20.15
N PHE A 359 12.56 -1.73 19.50
CA PHE A 359 11.49 -1.02 18.83
C PHE A 359 10.91 -1.82 17.63
N PHE A 360 11.77 -2.46 16.82
CA PHE A 360 11.29 -3.33 15.75
C PHE A 360 10.53 -4.55 16.28
N ILE A 361 10.93 -5.09 17.43
CA ILE A 361 10.18 -6.16 18.11
C ILE A 361 8.77 -5.68 18.48
N TYR A 362 8.65 -4.51 19.09
CA TYR A 362 7.34 -3.95 19.43
C TYR A 362 6.48 -3.65 18.21
N TRP A 363 7.08 -3.25 17.09
CA TRP A 363 6.37 -3.09 15.83
C TRP A 363 5.77 -4.42 15.35
N VAL A 364 6.54 -5.51 15.36
CA VAL A 364 6.03 -6.84 15.00
C VAL A 364 4.94 -7.31 15.97
N ILE A 365 5.12 -7.10 17.28
CA ILE A 365 4.11 -7.46 18.30
C ILE A 365 2.82 -6.68 18.06
N ALA A 366 2.91 -5.37 17.82
CA ALA A 366 1.75 -4.55 17.50
C ALA A 366 1.04 -5.05 16.24
N TRP A 367 1.80 -5.34 15.17
CA TRP A 367 1.25 -5.84 13.92
C TRP A 367 0.47 -7.15 14.11
N LEU A 368 1.06 -8.13 14.81
CA LEU A 368 0.38 -9.38 15.13
C LEU A 368 -0.82 -9.15 16.05
N GLY A 369 -0.71 -8.23 17.01
CA GLY A 369 -1.81 -7.84 17.88
C GLY A 369 -3.01 -7.28 17.11
N PHE A 370 -2.77 -6.37 16.16
CA PHE A 370 -3.84 -5.80 15.34
C PHE A 370 -4.46 -6.82 14.37
N LEU A 371 -3.70 -7.80 13.91
CA LEU A 371 -4.24 -8.84 13.02
C LEU A 371 -5.08 -9.89 13.75
N PHE A 372 -4.68 -10.30 14.97
CA PHE A 372 -5.21 -11.51 15.60
C PHE A 372 -5.89 -11.29 16.95
N ILE A 373 -5.61 -10.16 17.63
CA ILE A 373 -6.22 -9.82 18.93
C ILE A 373 -7.30 -8.75 18.73
N PHE A 374 -7.03 -7.76 17.89
CA PHE A 374 -7.94 -6.66 17.61
C PHE A 374 -8.76 -6.86 16.33
N ASP A 375 -8.92 -8.11 15.88
CA ASP A 375 -9.79 -8.50 14.77
C ASP A 375 -11.26 -8.12 14.98
N LYS A 376 -11.64 -7.85 16.24
CA LYS A 376 -12.98 -7.44 16.66
C LYS A 376 -13.17 -5.94 16.80
N ILE A 377 -12.21 -5.12 16.34
CA ILE A 377 -12.40 -3.66 16.31
C ILE A 377 -13.57 -3.36 15.36
N PRO A 378 -14.66 -2.76 15.86
CA PRO A 378 -15.82 -2.46 15.02
C PRO A 378 -15.42 -1.62 13.80
N GLN A 379 -16.02 -1.90 12.65
CA GLN A 379 -15.89 -1.12 11.43
C GLN A 379 -14.48 -1.14 10.78
N GLN A 380 -13.61 -2.08 11.15
CA GLN A 380 -12.30 -2.25 10.52
C GLN A 380 -12.09 -3.71 10.14
N SER A 381 -11.72 -3.96 8.89
CA SER A 381 -11.25 -5.28 8.49
C SER A 381 -9.81 -5.50 9.01
N PRO A 382 -9.48 -6.64 9.62
CA PRO A 382 -8.13 -6.96 10.07
C PRO A 382 -7.10 -6.81 8.95
N THR A 383 -7.48 -7.08 7.71
CA THR A 383 -6.59 -6.96 6.54
C THR A 383 -6.07 -5.56 6.30
N ARG A 384 -6.75 -4.50 6.78
CA ARG A 384 -6.22 -3.12 6.73
C ARG A 384 -4.87 -3.01 7.44
N PHE A 385 -4.65 -3.79 8.50
CA PHE A 385 -3.41 -3.79 9.26
C PHE A 385 -2.27 -4.58 8.60
N THR A 386 -2.51 -5.34 7.54
CA THR A 386 -1.44 -5.93 6.72
C THR A 386 -0.56 -4.85 6.08
N GLN A 387 -1.14 -3.67 5.81
CA GLN A 387 -0.47 -2.54 5.16
C GLN A 387 0.47 -1.75 6.10
N MET A 388 0.68 -2.20 7.36
CA MET A 388 1.51 -1.53 8.37
C MET A 388 3.01 -1.74 8.19
N ALA A 389 3.45 -1.98 6.96
CA ALA A 389 4.84 -2.19 6.57
C ALA A 389 5.59 -3.25 7.43
N PRO A 390 4.99 -4.43 7.74
CA PRO A 390 5.63 -5.46 8.58
C PRO A 390 6.93 -6.00 7.98
N HIS A 391 7.10 -5.90 6.68
CA HIS A 391 8.33 -6.28 5.97
C HIS A 391 9.56 -5.48 6.45
N VAL A 392 9.38 -4.25 6.94
CA VAL A 392 10.48 -3.43 7.44
C VAL A 392 11.09 -4.01 8.72
N PRO A 393 10.35 -4.16 9.83
CA PRO A 393 10.92 -4.75 11.04
C PRO A 393 11.35 -6.21 10.84
N LEU A 394 10.58 -7.01 10.10
CA LEU A 394 10.90 -8.42 9.85
C LEU A 394 12.19 -8.59 9.03
N GLY A 395 12.39 -7.82 7.97
CA GLY A 395 13.61 -7.85 7.17
C GLY A 395 14.85 -7.42 7.95
N ILE A 396 14.71 -6.39 8.80
CA ILE A 396 15.79 -5.93 9.69
C ILE A 396 16.13 -6.99 10.72
N LEU A 397 15.14 -7.61 11.38
CA LEU A 397 15.34 -8.68 12.36
C LEU A 397 15.93 -9.94 11.71
N THR A 398 15.54 -10.26 10.49
CA THR A 398 16.15 -11.34 9.68
C THR A 398 17.64 -11.06 9.42
N ALA A 399 17.98 -9.86 8.95
CA ALA A 399 19.38 -9.48 8.75
C ALA A 399 20.19 -9.55 10.06
N TYR A 400 19.56 -9.17 11.17
CA TYR A 400 20.19 -9.21 12.48
C TYR A 400 20.39 -10.64 12.98
N LEU A 401 19.48 -11.55 12.70
CA LEU A 401 19.65 -12.99 12.97
C LEU A 401 20.91 -13.54 12.28
N PHE A 402 21.09 -13.25 10.98
CA PHE A 402 22.28 -13.67 10.25
C PHE A 402 23.56 -13.00 10.78
N TYR A 403 23.50 -11.73 11.14
CA TYR A 403 24.61 -11.04 11.79
C TYR A 403 25.03 -11.72 13.09
N ILE A 404 24.08 -12.01 14.00
CA ILE A 404 24.37 -12.70 15.27
C ILE A 404 24.96 -14.08 15.01
N ALA A 405 24.38 -14.87 14.12
CA ALA A 405 24.86 -16.20 13.78
C ALA A 405 26.31 -16.16 13.27
N THR A 406 26.62 -15.20 12.39
CA THR A 406 27.98 -14.99 11.87
C THR A 406 28.97 -14.62 12.99
N GLN A 407 28.60 -13.71 13.90
CA GLN A 407 29.44 -13.30 15.02
C GLN A 407 29.66 -14.47 16.01
N TYR A 408 28.57 -15.21 16.32
CA TYR A 408 28.65 -16.35 17.21
C TYR A 408 29.64 -17.43 16.72
N ILE A 409 29.51 -17.80 15.45
CA ILE A 409 30.39 -18.80 14.83
C ILE A 409 31.84 -18.30 14.79
N SER A 410 32.05 -17.04 14.38
CA SER A 410 33.38 -16.45 14.36
C SER A 410 34.05 -16.45 15.74
N THR A 411 33.30 -16.06 16.77
CA THR A 411 33.83 -16.00 18.14
C THR A 411 34.13 -17.39 18.71
N HIS A 412 33.23 -18.36 18.47
CA HIS A 412 33.38 -19.72 18.97
C HIS A 412 34.58 -20.44 18.36
N PHE A 413 34.79 -20.29 17.04
CA PHE A 413 35.91 -20.96 16.36
C PHE A 413 37.24 -20.20 16.50
N LEU A 414 37.26 -18.87 16.55
CA LEU A 414 38.46 -18.06 16.71
C LEU A 414 38.92 -18.00 18.20
N GLY A 415 37.96 -18.01 19.15
CA GLY A 415 38.25 -18.03 20.57
C GLY A 415 39.00 -19.29 21.02
N GLN A 416 38.68 -20.45 20.44
CA GLN A 416 39.43 -21.70 20.71
C GLN A 416 40.90 -21.64 20.22
N LYS A 417 41.18 -20.80 19.19
CA LYS A 417 42.53 -20.65 18.64
C LYS A 417 43.48 -19.85 19.55
N LYS A 418 42.98 -18.88 20.31
CA LYS A 418 43.80 -18.14 21.31
C LYS A 418 44.20 -19.01 22.51
N LEU A 419 43.38 -20.00 22.88
CA LEU A 419 43.69 -20.95 23.92
C LEU A 419 44.66 -22.08 23.46
N SER A 420 44.59 -22.48 22.18
CA SER A 420 45.43 -23.56 21.65
C SER A 420 46.84 -23.11 21.23
N LEU A 421 47.05 -21.82 20.93
CA LEU A 421 48.36 -21.28 20.55
C LEU A 421 49.31 -21.12 21.74
N ASN A 422 48.83 -21.14 22.96
CA ASN A 422 49.64 -21.05 24.17
C ASN A 422 50.03 -22.43 24.78
N HIS A 423 49.62 -23.57 24.18
CA HIS A 423 49.83 -24.87 24.79
C HIS A 423 50.37 -26.01 23.92
N GLU A 424 50.67 -25.78 22.63
CA GLU A 424 51.15 -26.90 21.79
C GLU A 424 52.27 -26.50 20.80
N SER A 425 53.48 -26.66 21.26
CA SER A 425 54.59 -27.16 20.43
C SER A 425 54.52 -28.71 20.46
N GLY A 426 53.78 -29.33 19.55
CA GLY A 426 54.00 -30.76 19.38
C GLY A 426 52.85 -31.74 19.11
N MET A 427 51.71 -31.38 18.50
CA MET A 427 50.71 -32.38 18.11
C MET A 427 50.23 -32.32 16.66
N LYS A 428 50.20 -33.49 16.04
CA LYS A 428 49.95 -33.75 14.63
C LYS A 428 48.61 -33.23 14.10
N ASN A 429 48.64 -32.55 12.96
CA ASN A 429 47.65 -31.74 12.26
C ASN A 429 46.43 -32.46 11.65
N HIS A 430 46.03 -33.69 12.00
CA HIS A 430 44.99 -34.42 11.26
C HIS A 430 43.53 -34.10 11.67
N GLY A 431 43.27 -33.60 12.90
CA GLY A 431 41.89 -33.27 13.36
C GLY A 431 41.45 -31.82 13.07
N LEU A 432 42.38 -30.90 12.81
CA LEU A 432 42.13 -29.46 12.63
C LEU A 432 41.65 -29.11 11.21
N SER A 433 41.97 -29.96 10.20
CA SER A 433 41.63 -29.73 8.77
C SER A 433 40.10 -29.78 8.53
N GLY A 434 39.41 -30.75 9.16
CA GLY A 434 37.95 -30.90 8.99
C GLY A 434 37.15 -29.79 9.68
N LYS A 435 37.55 -29.41 10.89
CA LYS A 435 36.90 -28.32 11.64
C LYS A 435 37.07 -26.95 10.94
N ARG A 436 38.25 -26.71 10.37
CA ARG A 436 38.50 -25.48 9.57
C ARG A 436 37.68 -25.42 8.29
N LYS A 437 37.55 -26.53 7.58
CA LYS A 437 36.68 -26.62 6.39
C LYS A 437 35.21 -26.39 6.78
N ALA A 438 34.73 -27.04 7.83
CA ALA A 438 33.38 -26.85 8.32
C ALA A 438 33.10 -25.38 8.73
N PHE A 439 34.04 -24.76 9.48
CA PHE A 439 33.94 -23.34 9.82
C PHE A 439 33.84 -22.45 8.58
N PHE A 440 34.74 -22.64 7.60
CA PHE A 440 34.75 -21.84 6.38
C PHE A 440 33.47 -21.99 5.57
N ILE A 441 32.95 -23.23 5.48
CA ILE A 441 31.67 -23.50 4.78
C ILE A 441 30.52 -22.82 5.51
N ILE A 442 30.36 -23.04 6.82
CA ILE A 442 29.24 -22.49 7.59
C ILE A 442 29.30 -20.95 7.64
N HIS A 443 30.49 -20.40 7.88
CA HIS A 443 30.67 -18.94 7.91
C HIS A 443 30.30 -18.29 6.59
N ASN A 444 30.81 -18.83 5.46
CA ASN A 444 30.48 -18.30 4.14
C ASN A 444 29.00 -18.52 3.78
N SER A 445 28.40 -19.64 4.17
CA SER A 445 26.97 -19.90 3.97
C SER A 445 26.10 -18.84 4.64
N LEU A 446 26.44 -18.36 5.82
CA LEU A 446 25.70 -17.30 6.53
C LEU A 446 25.77 -15.94 5.82
N PHE A 447 26.79 -15.69 5.01
CA PHE A 447 26.84 -14.51 4.15
C PHE A 447 26.07 -14.71 2.83
N ILE A 448 26.02 -15.94 2.31
CA ILE A 448 25.36 -16.26 1.05
C ILE A 448 23.83 -16.39 1.23
N LEU A 449 23.39 -17.00 2.32
CA LEU A 449 21.96 -17.31 2.56
C LEU A 449 21.03 -16.09 2.51
N PRO A 450 21.37 -14.91 3.05
CA PRO A 450 20.56 -13.70 2.85
C PRO A 450 20.37 -13.33 1.38
N PHE A 451 21.40 -13.51 0.53
CA PHE A 451 21.27 -13.28 -0.91
C PHE A 451 20.37 -14.30 -1.59
N VAL A 452 20.35 -15.55 -1.12
CA VAL A 452 19.41 -16.56 -1.61
C VAL A 452 17.97 -16.13 -1.32
N ILE A 453 17.69 -15.60 -0.12
CA ILE A 453 16.37 -15.06 0.24
C ILE A 453 16.01 -13.87 -0.65
N VAL A 454 16.95 -12.97 -0.92
CA VAL A 454 16.75 -11.85 -1.85
C VAL A 454 16.41 -12.35 -3.25
N LEU A 455 17.12 -13.36 -3.76
CA LEU A 455 16.84 -13.98 -5.07
C LEU A 455 15.45 -14.64 -5.10
N PHE A 456 15.03 -15.29 -4.02
CA PHE A 456 13.66 -15.78 -3.89
C PHE A 456 12.63 -14.65 -4.03
N GLY A 457 12.85 -13.54 -3.34
CA GLY A 457 12.00 -12.36 -3.44
C GLY A 457 11.96 -11.81 -4.88
N MET A 458 13.09 -11.71 -5.55
CA MET A 458 13.16 -11.28 -6.96
C MET A 458 12.43 -12.25 -7.90
N GLY A 459 12.48 -13.57 -7.63
CA GLY A 459 11.72 -14.58 -8.36
C GLY A 459 10.20 -14.36 -8.23
N SER A 460 9.73 -14.04 -7.03
CA SER A 460 8.32 -13.68 -6.80
C SER A 460 7.93 -12.37 -7.49
N MET A 461 8.84 -11.38 -7.55
CA MET A 461 8.62 -10.15 -8.32
C MET A 461 8.44 -10.45 -9.81
N ALA A 462 9.24 -11.34 -10.38
CA ALA A 462 9.09 -11.79 -11.77
C ALA A 462 7.75 -12.49 -11.99
N SER A 463 7.31 -13.31 -11.04
CA SER A 463 6.01 -13.96 -11.06
C SER A 463 4.85 -12.95 -11.05
N SER A 464 4.92 -11.94 -10.21
CA SER A 464 3.93 -10.85 -10.17
C SER A 464 3.88 -10.08 -11.49
N TYR A 465 5.04 -9.86 -12.14
CA TYR A 465 5.08 -9.29 -13.49
C TYR A 465 4.35 -10.14 -14.51
N MET A 466 4.56 -11.46 -14.52
CA MET A 466 3.86 -12.37 -15.44
C MET A 466 2.35 -12.35 -15.21
N TRP A 467 1.89 -12.22 -13.97
CA TRP A 467 0.48 -12.09 -13.62
C TRP A 467 -0.16 -10.81 -14.14
N LEU A 468 0.54 -9.68 -13.99
CA LEU A 468 0.10 -8.39 -14.53
C LEU A 468 0.12 -8.37 -16.07
N GLN A 469 1.07 -9.10 -16.69
CA GLN A 469 1.08 -9.30 -18.15
C GLN A 469 -0.14 -10.08 -18.62
N ASP A 470 -0.50 -11.17 -17.93
CA ASP A 470 -1.71 -11.95 -18.25
C ASP A 470 -2.97 -11.09 -18.15
N PHE A 471 -3.03 -10.21 -17.16
CA PHE A 471 -4.13 -9.26 -17.01
C PHE A 471 -4.26 -8.30 -18.19
N VAL A 472 -3.16 -7.73 -18.66
CA VAL A 472 -3.15 -6.87 -19.85
C VAL A 472 -3.54 -7.67 -21.11
N ASP A 473 -3.03 -8.89 -21.25
CA ASP A 473 -3.38 -9.76 -22.38
C ASP A 473 -4.86 -10.18 -22.37
N HIS A 474 -5.46 -10.33 -21.18
CA HIS A 474 -6.89 -10.54 -21.03
C HIS A 474 -7.68 -9.33 -21.55
N LYS A 475 -7.32 -8.12 -21.14
CA LYS A 475 -7.94 -6.89 -21.65
C LYS A 475 -7.89 -6.79 -23.18
N LEU A 476 -6.74 -7.14 -23.78
CA LEU A 476 -6.56 -7.10 -25.24
C LEU A 476 -7.47 -8.10 -25.99
N ARG A 477 -7.72 -9.26 -25.40
CA ARG A 477 -8.51 -10.35 -26.00
C ARG A 477 -10.01 -10.19 -25.77
N ALA A 478 -10.43 -9.35 -24.83
CA ALA A 478 -11.83 -9.18 -24.49
C ALA A 478 -12.66 -8.80 -25.73
N THR A 479 -13.74 -9.56 -25.94
CA THR A 479 -14.65 -9.40 -27.09
C THR A 479 -15.98 -8.78 -26.71
N ILE A 480 -16.37 -8.93 -25.44
CA ILE A 480 -17.63 -8.39 -24.90
C ILE A 480 -17.51 -6.87 -24.84
N PRO A 481 -18.54 -6.09 -25.17
CA PRO A 481 -18.50 -4.62 -25.16
C PRO A 481 -18.11 -4.02 -23.83
N LEU A 482 -18.71 -4.53 -22.76
CA LEU A 482 -18.39 -4.17 -21.38
C LEU A 482 -18.36 -5.41 -20.53
N VAL A 483 -17.73 -5.32 -19.38
CA VAL A 483 -17.69 -6.43 -18.45
C VAL A 483 -18.80 -6.30 -17.44
N PRO A 484 -19.77 -7.19 -17.48
CA PRO A 484 -20.88 -7.15 -16.52
C PRO A 484 -20.49 -7.56 -15.11
N HIS A 485 -19.36 -8.22 -14.88
CA HIS A 485 -19.06 -8.87 -13.61
C HIS A 485 -17.63 -8.62 -13.11
N GLY A 486 -17.50 -7.59 -12.34
CA GLY A 486 -16.56 -7.30 -11.25
C GLY A 486 -15.06 -7.54 -11.38
N ALA A 487 -14.59 -8.62 -11.92
CA ALA A 487 -13.17 -8.93 -11.99
C ALA A 487 -12.58 -8.85 -13.40
N GLU A 488 -13.41 -8.84 -14.41
CA GLU A 488 -12.98 -8.84 -15.80
C GLU A 488 -12.85 -7.40 -16.29
N VAL A 489 -11.68 -7.04 -16.78
CA VAL A 489 -11.36 -5.70 -17.21
C VAL A 489 -11.17 -5.66 -18.69
N MET A 490 -11.72 -4.62 -19.30
CA MET A 490 -11.57 -4.34 -20.72
C MET A 490 -11.15 -2.91 -20.93
N TYR A 491 -10.60 -2.65 -22.13
CA TYR A 491 -10.54 -1.29 -22.62
C TYR A 491 -11.95 -0.83 -23.00
N PRO A 492 -12.41 0.37 -22.57
CA PRO A 492 -13.73 0.86 -22.91
C PRO A 492 -13.84 1.10 -24.43
N LEU A 493 -15.07 1.10 -24.96
CA LEU A 493 -15.29 1.49 -26.34
C LEU A 493 -15.05 2.99 -26.54
N TYR A 494 -14.49 3.37 -27.69
CA TYR A 494 -14.40 4.78 -28.07
C TYR A 494 -15.76 5.46 -28.04
N ASP A 495 -16.79 4.80 -28.52
CA ASP A 495 -18.15 5.34 -28.53
C ASP A 495 -18.66 5.73 -27.14
N ILE A 496 -18.32 4.94 -26.11
CA ILE A 496 -18.67 5.26 -24.72
C ILE A 496 -17.87 6.48 -24.26
N VAL A 497 -16.56 6.49 -24.50
CA VAL A 497 -15.70 7.61 -24.09
C VAL A 497 -16.12 8.90 -24.80
N ASP A 498 -16.47 8.85 -26.09
CA ASP A 498 -16.96 10.01 -26.85
C ASP A 498 -18.28 10.53 -26.28
N ALA A 499 -19.22 9.65 -25.93
CA ALA A 499 -20.47 10.04 -25.28
C ALA A 499 -20.21 10.69 -23.89
N LEU A 500 -19.24 10.20 -23.12
CA LEU A 500 -18.84 10.77 -21.84
C LEU A 500 -18.13 12.13 -22.01
N VAL A 501 -17.31 12.28 -23.06
CA VAL A 501 -16.72 13.58 -23.44
C VAL A 501 -17.81 14.57 -23.88
N TRP A 502 -18.84 14.11 -24.60
CA TRP A 502 -19.99 14.96 -24.91
C TRP A 502 -20.69 15.44 -23.64
N LEU A 503 -20.95 14.54 -22.66
CA LEU A 503 -21.52 14.91 -21.36
C LEU A 503 -20.61 15.91 -20.63
N GLN A 504 -19.29 15.77 -20.71
CA GLN A 504 -18.34 16.72 -20.12
C GLN A 504 -18.56 18.14 -20.62
N VAL A 505 -18.85 18.30 -21.92
CA VAL A 505 -18.96 19.61 -22.58
C VAL A 505 -20.37 20.20 -22.40
N TYR A 506 -21.40 19.39 -22.49
CA TYR A 506 -22.77 19.86 -22.61
C TYR A 506 -23.65 19.64 -21.38
N ALA A 507 -23.27 18.73 -20.46
CA ALA A 507 -24.02 18.52 -19.25
C ALA A 507 -23.48 19.36 -18.08
N PRO A 508 -24.35 19.87 -17.19
CA PRO A 508 -23.91 20.46 -15.92
C PRO A 508 -23.05 19.48 -15.11
N ARG A 509 -21.99 19.94 -14.47
CA ARG A 509 -21.08 19.10 -13.66
C ARG A 509 -21.76 18.36 -12.50
N THR A 510 -22.87 18.89 -12.04
CA THR A 510 -23.69 18.30 -10.97
C THR A 510 -24.73 17.32 -11.50
N ALA A 511 -24.86 17.15 -12.82
CA ALA A 511 -25.83 16.26 -13.40
C ALA A 511 -25.60 14.80 -12.99
N ILE A 512 -26.66 14.13 -12.60
CA ILE A 512 -26.67 12.70 -12.30
C ILE A 512 -26.97 11.96 -13.60
N VAL A 513 -26.12 10.97 -13.90
CA VAL A 513 -26.22 10.15 -15.12
C VAL A 513 -26.56 8.72 -14.72
N LEU A 514 -27.65 8.19 -15.24
CA LEU A 514 -28.05 6.79 -15.13
C LEU A 514 -27.37 5.96 -16.22
N SER A 515 -26.78 4.85 -15.84
CA SER A 515 -26.19 3.85 -16.75
C SER A 515 -26.13 2.50 -16.06
N GLY A 516 -25.73 1.46 -16.77
CA GLY A 516 -25.29 0.20 -16.16
C GLY A 516 -24.10 0.40 -15.21
N SER A 517 -23.86 -0.57 -14.34
CA SER A 517 -22.84 -0.44 -13.29
C SER A 517 -21.41 -0.37 -13.86
N ALA A 518 -21.10 -1.11 -14.92
CA ALA A 518 -19.77 -1.10 -15.54
C ALA A 518 -19.54 0.24 -16.28
N THR A 519 -20.51 0.70 -17.06
CA THR A 519 -20.48 1.99 -17.72
C THR A 519 -20.39 3.14 -16.70
N GLY A 520 -21.14 3.04 -15.60
CA GLY A 520 -21.15 4.01 -14.51
C GLY A 520 -19.78 4.25 -13.86
N ASN A 521 -18.92 3.22 -13.86
CA ASN A 521 -17.57 3.35 -13.33
C ASN A 521 -16.70 4.33 -14.15
N TYR A 522 -16.99 4.53 -15.43
CA TYR A 522 -16.26 5.45 -16.31
C TYR A 522 -16.79 6.89 -16.27
N ILE A 523 -18.03 7.11 -15.86
CA ILE A 523 -18.68 8.43 -15.90
C ILE A 523 -17.88 9.51 -15.17
N PRO A 524 -17.51 9.36 -13.90
CA PRO A 524 -16.77 10.40 -13.18
C PRO A 524 -15.38 10.67 -13.76
N VAL A 525 -14.74 9.66 -14.37
CA VAL A 525 -13.40 9.79 -14.95
C VAL A 525 -13.43 10.61 -16.24
N HIS A 526 -14.34 10.28 -17.16
CA HIS A 526 -14.33 10.85 -18.50
C HIS A 526 -15.26 12.06 -18.66
N SER A 527 -16.35 12.14 -17.89
CA SER A 527 -17.25 13.30 -17.96
C SER A 527 -17.13 14.26 -16.77
N GLY A 528 -16.75 13.76 -15.59
CA GLY A 528 -16.78 14.52 -14.33
C GLY A 528 -18.17 14.65 -13.72
N ASN A 529 -19.19 14.08 -14.35
CA ASN A 529 -20.55 14.00 -13.82
C ASN A 529 -20.66 12.97 -12.70
N THR A 530 -21.80 12.96 -12.01
CA THR A 530 -22.12 11.99 -10.97
C THR A 530 -22.76 10.76 -11.59
N ALA A 531 -22.23 9.58 -11.32
CA ALA A 531 -22.87 8.32 -11.68
C ALA A 531 -23.93 7.93 -10.64
N PHE A 532 -25.09 7.50 -11.09
CA PHE A 532 -26.13 6.98 -10.18
C PHE A 532 -25.69 5.69 -9.51
N VAL A 533 -25.07 4.78 -10.26
CA VAL A 533 -24.39 3.56 -9.82
C VAL A 533 -23.05 3.44 -10.55
N GLY A 534 -22.11 2.64 -10.05
CA GLY A 534 -20.85 2.42 -10.77
C GLY A 534 -19.64 2.06 -9.89
N HIS A 535 -19.80 2.03 -8.57
CA HIS A 535 -18.72 1.66 -7.65
C HIS A 535 -19.28 1.08 -6.33
N ALA A 536 -18.47 0.33 -5.61
CA ALA A 536 -18.83 -0.19 -4.27
C ALA A 536 -19.15 0.92 -3.24
N ASN A 537 -18.69 2.15 -3.49
CA ASN A 537 -19.01 3.32 -2.67
C ASN A 537 -20.44 3.87 -2.88
N THR A 538 -21.17 3.41 -3.89
CA THR A 538 -22.55 3.80 -4.12
C THR A 538 -23.38 3.50 -2.87
N VAL A 539 -24.03 4.53 -2.32
CA VAL A 539 -24.93 4.38 -1.17
C VAL A 539 -26.11 3.52 -1.59
N GLN A 540 -26.46 2.52 -0.77
CA GLN A 540 -27.54 1.56 -1.08
C GLN A 540 -27.36 0.90 -2.47
N SER A 541 -26.13 0.50 -2.79
CA SER A 541 -25.76 0.02 -4.14
C SER A 541 -26.68 -1.10 -4.62
N GLU A 542 -27.04 -2.05 -3.77
CA GLU A 542 -27.88 -3.20 -4.11
C GLU A 542 -29.29 -2.75 -4.52
N ILE A 543 -29.86 -1.77 -3.81
CA ILE A 543 -31.19 -1.19 -4.12
C ILE A 543 -31.14 -0.39 -5.41
N LYS A 544 -30.10 0.43 -5.59
CA LYS A 544 -29.93 1.27 -6.78
C LYS A 544 -29.66 0.43 -8.04
N ILE A 545 -28.88 -0.64 -7.92
CA ILE A 545 -28.65 -1.57 -9.02
C ILE A 545 -29.96 -2.24 -9.41
N ALA A 546 -30.75 -2.74 -8.46
CA ALA A 546 -32.05 -3.35 -8.73
C ALA A 546 -33.04 -2.35 -9.37
N ALA A 547 -33.04 -1.10 -8.94
CA ALA A 547 -33.87 -0.05 -9.53
C ALA A 547 -33.43 0.30 -10.97
N MET A 548 -32.12 0.41 -11.21
CA MET A 548 -31.53 0.60 -12.52
C MET A 548 -31.87 -0.54 -13.48
N GLU A 549 -31.74 -1.80 -13.02
CA GLU A 549 -32.12 -2.98 -13.80
C GLU A 549 -33.63 -2.99 -14.12
N ASN A 550 -34.49 -2.65 -13.15
CA ASN A 550 -35.93 -2.55 -13.39
C ASN A 550 -36.22 -1.54 -14.51
N PHE A 551 -35.58 -0.37 -14.47
CA PHE A 551 -35.73 0.65 -15.50
C PHE A 551 -35.33 0.14 -16.89
N TYR A 552 -34.15 -0.43 -17.06
CA TYR A 552 -33.70 -0.91 -18.38
C TYR A 552 -34.50 -2.13 -18.87
N HIS A 553 -34.96 -2.99 -17.99
CA HIS A 553 -35.85 -4.13 -18.33
C HIS A 553 -37.32 -3.75 -18.51
N LYS A 554 -37.71 -2.50 -18.25
CA LYS A 554 -39.11 -2.04 -18.29
C LYS A 554 -40.03 -2.88 -17.41
N ARG A 555 -39.64 -3.11 -16.16
CA ARG A 555 -40.38 -3.96 -15.21
C ARG A 555 -41.55 -3.27 -14.53
N LEU A 556 -41.59 -1.94 -14.51
CA LEU A 556 -42.64 -1.13 -13.90
C LEU A 556 -43.42 -0.36 -14.96
N SER A 557 -44.51 0.28 -14.56
CA SER A 557 -45.28 1.14 -15.45
C SER A 557 -44.49 2.37 -15.89
N LEU A 558 -44.88 2.99 -16.99
CA LEU A 558 -44.24 4.22 -17.49
C LEU A 558 -44.27 5.34 -16.44
N GLU A 559 -45.39 5.48 -15.75
CA GLU A 559 -45.57 6.53 -14.73
C GLU A 559 -44.67 6.32 -13.52
N GLU A 560 -44.54 5.08 -13.04
CA GLU A 560 -43.64 4.72 -11.91
C GLU A 560 -42.18 4.96 -12.27
N GLU A 561 -41.73 4.50 -13.43
CA GLU A 561 -40.34 4.65 -13.89
C GLU A 561 -39.97 6.13 -14.09
N MET A 562 -40.85 6.90 -14.75
CA MET A 562 -40.61 8.32 -14.94
C MET A 562 -40.71 9.13 -13.66
N GLY A 563 -41.59 8.72 -12.73
CA GLY A 563 -41.66 9.24 -11.38
C GLY A 563 -40.35 9.00 -10.62
N TRP A 564 -39.82 7.78 -10.68
CA TRP A 564 -38.54 7.43 -10.08
C TRP A 564 -37.35 8.22 -10.65
N ILE A 565 -37.24 8.37 -11.99
CA ILE A 565 -36.22 9.19 -12.65
C ILE A 565 -36.23 10.62 -12.09
N LYS A 566 -37.41 11.17 -11.89
CA LYS A 566 -37.60 12.53 -11.37
C LYS A 566 -37.24 12.64 -9.89
N GLU A 567 -37.68 11.67 -9.09
CA GLU A 567 -37.35 11.59 -7.66
C GLU A 567 -35.86 11.47 -7.41
N GLN A 568 -35.16 10.66 -8.22
CA GLN A 568 -33.71 10.47 -8.12
C GLN A 568 -32.91 11.61 -8.78
N HIS A 569 -33.56 12.65 -9.30
CA HIS A 569 -32.92 13.78 -9.98
C HIS A 569 -31.98 13.36 -11.14
N ILE A 570 -32.30 12.25 -11.81
CA ILE A 570 -31.53 11.76 -12.94
C ILE A 570 -31.73 12.74 -14.12
N ALA A 571 -30.66 13.38 -14.58
CA ALA A 571 -30.70 14.38 -15.63
C ALA A 571 -30.42 13.78 -17.02
N TYR A 572 -29.60 12.74 -17.08
CA TYR A 572 -29.23 12.06 -18.31
C TYR A 572 -29.25 10.56 -18.14
N ILE A 573 -29.59 9.85 -19.21
CA ILE A 573 -29.61 8.40 -19.28
C ILE A 573 -28.67 8.01 -20.42
N LEU A 574 -27.63 7.25 -20.10
CA LEU A 574 -26.72 6.69 -21.08
C LEU A 574 -27.26 5.32 -21.52
N TYR A 575 -27.21 5.06 -22.79
CA TYR A 575 -27.68 3.84 -23.41
C TYR A 575 -26.64 3.32 -24.37
N GLY A 576 -25.79 2.48 -23.89
CA GLY A 576 -24.72 1.80 -24.63
C GLY A 576 -24.95 0.29 -24.69
N PRO A 577 -23.93 -0.49 -25.04
CA PRO A 577 -24.05 -1.94 -25.18
C PRO A 577 -24.49 -2.66 -23.90
N GLU A 578 -24.04 -2.24 -22.70
CA GLU A 578 -24.45 -2.83 -21.42
C GLU A 578 -25.96 -2.65 -21.19
N GLU A 579 -26.45 -1.45 -21.40
CA GLU A 579 -27.85 -1.09 -21.20
C GLU A 579 -28.76 -1.72 -22.28
N ALA A 580 -28.26 -1.81 -23.52
CA ALA A 580 -28.98 -2.45 -24.61
C ALA A 580 -29.12 -3.96 -24.41
N GLU A 581 -28.13 -4.60 -23.79
CA GLU A 581 -28.22 -6.01 -23.40
C GLU A 581 -29.32 -6.25 -22.37
N MET A 582 -29.49 -5.32 -21.42
CA MET A 582 -30.61 -5.39 -20.44
C MET A 582 -31.96 -5.11 -21.10
N ALA A 583 -32.06 -4.05 -21.89
CA ALA A 583 -33.32 -3.57 -22.44
C ALA A 583 -33.81 -4.39 -23.65
N GLN A 584 -32.94 -5.06 -24.39
CA GLN A 584 -33.26 -5.86 -25.58
C GLN A 584 -34.01 -5.05 -26.68
N VAL A 585 -33.84 -3.73 -26.71
CA VAL A 585 -34.43 -2.81 -27.72
C VAL A 585 -33.33 -1.96 -28.37
N ALA A 586 -33.54 -1.55 -29.59
CA ALA A 586 -32.56 -0.73 -30.30
C ALA A 586 -32.59 0.75 -29.85
N ASP A 587 -33.70 1.19 -29.32
CA ASP A 587 -33.91 2.58 -28.86
C ASP A 587 -34.77 2.58 -27.59
N LEU A 588 -34.30 3.23 -26.55
CA LEU A 588 -34.98 3.26 -25.24
C LEU A 588 -36.29 4.03 -25.28
N ARG A 589 -36.50 4.89 -26.31
CA ARG A 589 -37.78 5.59 -26.56
C ARG A 589 -38.94 4.63 -26.90
N THR A 590 -38.62 3.39 -27.25
CA THR A 590 -39.63 2.32 -27.37
C THR A 590 -40.34 2.09 -26.03
N PHE A 591 -39.64 2.22 -24.94
CA PHE A 591 -40.19 2.10 -23.59
C PHE A 591 -40.62 3.43 -23.01
N TYR A 592 -39.88 4.49 -23.29
CA TYR A 592 -40.00 5.82 -22.73
C TYR A 592 -40.06 6.90 -23.83
N PRO A 593 -41.23 7.13 -24.44
CA PRO A 593 -41.38 8.04 -25.59
C PRO A 593 -40.99 9.49 -25.32
N ASP A 594 -41.08 9.94 -24.06
CA ASP A 594 -40.79 11.31 -23.63
C ASP A 594 -39.29 11.62 -23.49
N LEU A 595 -38.40 10.61 -23.62
CA LEU A 595 -36.97 10.80 -23.58
C LEU A 595 -36.51 11.57 -24.83
N VAL A 596 -35.72 12.62 -24.61
CA VAL A 596 -35.12 13.42 -25.68
C VAL A 596 -33.71 12.91 -25.98
N GLU A 597 -33.49 12.32 -27.19
CA GLU A 597 -32.16 11.94 -27.64
C GLU A 597 -31.34 13.22 -27.90
N VAL A 598 -30.25 13.42 -27.11
CA VAL A 598 -29.39 14.61 -27.20
C VAL A 598 -28.02 14.30 -27.79
N TYR A 599 -27.63 13.04 -27.83
CA TYR A 599 -26.40 12.55 -28.44
C TYR A 599 -26.58 11.12 -28.95
N LYS A 600 -25.91 10.83 -30.07
CA LYS A 600 -25.86 9.50 -30.65
C LYS A 600 -24.60 9.31 -31.47
N ASN A 601 -23.96 8.17 -31.33
CA ASN A 601 -22.94 7.66 -32.24
C ASN A 601 -23.29 6.22 -32.71
N ALA A 602 -22.32 5.41 -33.11
CA ALA A 602 -22.60 4.09 -33.67
C ALA A 602 -23.25 3.13 -32.64
N THR A 603 -22.79 3.13 -31.38
CA THR A 603 -23.22 2.14 -30.37
C THR A 603 -23.83 2.76 -29.11
N VAL A 604 -23.74 4.08 -28.91
CA VAL A 604 -24.18 4.76 -27.71
C VAL A 604 -25.14 5.89 -28.00
N ARG A 605 -26.18 6.03 -27.20
CA ARG A 605 -27.09 7.15 -27.15
C ARG A 605 -27.07 7.79 -25.77
N VAL A 606 -27.30 9.10 -25.73
CA VAL A 606 -27.56 9.81 -24.47
C VAL A 606 -28.93 10.46 -24.59
N TYR A 607 -29.75 10.17 -23.60
CA TYR A 607 -31.07 10.81 -23.48
C TYR A 607 -31.05 11.81 -22.34
N LYS A 608 -31.74 12.94 -22.55
CA LYS A 608 -32.07 13.87 -21.49
C LYS A 608 -33.38 13.40 -20.85
N ALA A 609 -33.42 13.32 -19.55
CA ALA A 609 -34.63 13.03 -18.79
C ALA A 609 -35.60 14.23 -18.83
N PRO A 610 -36.92 14.00 -18.79
CA PRO A 610 -37.95 15.04 -18.83
C PRO A 610 -37.97 15.96 -17.59
#